data_6524749be4d87daa34b98fb07567b0e8
#
_entry.id   6524749be4d87daa34b98fb07567b0e8
#
_cell.length_a   1.000
_cell.length_b   1.000
_cell.length_c   1.000
_cell.angle_alpha   90.00
_cell.angle_beta   90.00
_cell.angle_gamma   90.00
#
_symmetry.space_group_name_H-M   'P 1'
#
loop_
_entity.id
_entity.type
_entity.pdbx_description
1 polymer ?
#
loop_
_entity_poly.entity_id
_entity_poly.type
_entity_poly.pdbx_seq_one_letter_code
_entity_poly.pdbx_strand_id
1 'polypeptide(L)'
;MLDLNKTQIMKLFSFEKAVTLIQNAYIASAKGHVQTAEVVHLGFPEANGDCHIKSGHIAGTASYVIKIASGFYDNPSKGLASSNGIMLAFSAATGETVAILRDEGWLTDMRTAIGGALATRALACGHASKVLVLGAGIQAKMQAQCLAELMPERSLSFRIWGRDTAAAQSTANELSNQGLTIEVASKLEKEVGVAEIILTTTPATTP
;
A
#
# COMPACT_ATOMS: atom_id res chain seq x y z
N MET A 1 -25.47 -3.55 -11.21
CA MET A 1 -24.34 -2.72 -10.67
C MET A 1 -24.14 -3.09 -9.22
N LEU A 2 -22.90 -3.41 -8.80
CA LEU A 2 -22.53 -3.59 -7.39
C LEU A 2 -22.21 -2.24 -6.77
N ASP A 3 -22.62 -2.04 -5.49
CA ASP A 3 -22.22 -0.88 -4.69
C ASP A 3 -21.77 -1.42 -3.33
N LEU A 4 -20.46 -1.35 -3.06
CA LEU A 4 -19.84 -1.95 -1.88
C LEU A 4 -19.16 -0.89 -1.04
N ASN A 5 -19.45 -0.87 0.26
CA ASN A 5 -18.72 -0.08 1.22
C ASN A 5 -17.45 -0.79 1.71
N LYS A 6 -16.58 -0.09 2.44
CA LYS A 6 -15.31 -0.59 2.96
C LYS A 6 -15.46 -1.91 3.74
N THR A 7 -16.44 -1.99 4.64
CA THR A 7 -16.65 -3.19 5.47
C THR A 7 -17.01 -4.40 4.60
N GLN A 8 -17.84 -4.22 3.58
CA GLN A 8 -18.20 -5.29 2.64
C GLN A 8 -16.99 -5.71 1.80
N ILE A 9 -16.21 -4.75 1.33
CA ILE A 9 -14.99 -5.00 0.56
C ILE A 9 -14.00 -5.81 1.40
N MET A 10 -13.74 -5.40 2.65
CA MET A 10 -12.82 -6.11 3.55
C MET A 10 -13.27 -7.54 3.85
N LYS A 11 -14.58 -7.79 3.97
CA LYS A 11 -15.11 -9.16 4.17
C LYS A 11 -14.93 -10.07 2.94
N LEU A 12 -14.91 -9.50 1.74
CA LEU A 12 -14.73 -10.23 0.49
C LEU A 12 -13.25 -10.37 0.09
N PHE A 13 -12.37 -9.63 0.75
CA PHE A 13 -10.94 -9.61 0.44
C PHE A 13 -10.28 -10.94 0.79
N SER A 14 -9.42 -11.41 -0.12
CA SER A 14 -8.51 -12.53 0.09
C SER A 14 -7.10 -12.08 -0.25
N PHE A 15 -6.19 -12.14 0.71
CA PHE A 15 -4.79 -11.74 0.54
C PHE A 15 -4.12 -12.54 -0.58
N GLU A 16 -4.24 -13.86 -0.56
CA GLU A 16 -3.65 -14.75 -1.55
C GLU A 16 -4.11 -14.43 -3.00
N LYS A 17 -5.44 -14.21 -3.18
CA LYS A 17 -5.98 -13.80 -4.47
C LYS A 17 -5.48 -12.44 -4.90
N ALA A 18 -5.40 -11.47 -3.97
CA ALA A 18 -4.91 -10.13 -4.25
C ALA A 18 -3.43 -10.15 -4.65
N VAL A 19 -2.59 -10.92 -3.96
CA VAL A 19 -1.18 -11.13 -4.33
C VAL A 19 -1.07 -11.64 -5.76
N THR A 20 -1.82 -12.69 -6.10
CA THR A 20 -1.81 -13.28 -7.45
C THR A 20 -2.26 -12.27 -8.51
N LEU A 21 -3.35 -11.54 -8.27
CA LEU A 21 -3.89 -10.55 -9.20
C LEU A 21 -2.91 -9.38 -9.41
N ILE A 22 -2.30 -8.87 -8.35
CA ILE A 22 -1.35 -7.76 -8.42
C ILE A 22 -0.06 -8.20 -9.14
N GLN A 23 0.46 -9.39 -8.82
CA GLN A 23 1.61 -9.95 -9.54
C GLN A 23 1.33 -10.08 -11.04
N ASN A 24 0.17 -10.63 -11.42
CA ASN A 24 -0.23 -10.77 -12.82
C ASN A 24 -0.41 -9.42 -13.50
N ALA A 25 -0.90 -8.40 -12.80
CA ALA A 25 -1.03 -7.04 -13.33
C ALA A 25 0.34 -6.40 -13.62
N TYR A 26 1.35 -6.60 -12.74
CA TYR A 26 2.71 -6.16 -13.01
C TYR A 26 3.31 -6.87 -14.23
N ILE A 27 3.12 -8.19 -14.35
CA ILE A 27 3.58 -8.96 -15.51
C ILE A 27 2.90 -8.50 -16.79
N ALA A 28 1.58 -8.28 -16.75
CA ALA A 28 0.82 -7.77 -17.90
C ALA A 28 1.31 -6.38 -18.31
N SER A 29 1.59 -5.51 -17.35
CA SER A 29 2.15 -4.18 -17.60
C SER A 29 3.51 -4.25 -18.26
N ALA A 30 4.41 -5.09 -17.74
CA ALA A 30 5.75 -5.27 -18.33
C ALA A 30 5.71 -5.84 -19.75
N LYS A 31 4.67 -6.61 -20.09
CA LYS A 31 4.45 -7.16 -21.45
C LYS A 31 3.71 -6.20 -22.39
N GLY A 32 3.35 -5.00 -21.95
CA GLY A 32 2.59 -4.03 -22.77
C GLY A 32 1.11 -4.40 -22.95
N HIS A 33 0.56 -5.26 -22.10
CA HIS A 33 -0.84 -5.69 -22.17
C HIS A 33 -1.77 -4.81 -21.30
N VAL A 34 -1.28 -3.70 -20.78
CA VAL A 34 -2.05 -2.77 -19.96
C VAL A 34 -2.15 -1.42 -20.67
N GLN A 35 -3.36 -0.95 -20.84
CA GLN A 35 -3.64 0.42 -21.28
C GLN A 35 -3.87 1.27 -20.03
N THR A 36 -3.10 2.35 -19.88
CA THR A 36 -3.28 3.36 -18.84
C THR A 36 -3.39 4.74 -19.45
N ALA A 37 -4.26 5.59 -18.89
CA ALA A 37 -4.29 7.00 -19.22
C ALA A 37 -3.22 7.75 -18.39
N GLU A 38 -2.96 9.00 -18.77
CA GLU A 38 -2.17 9.92 -17.96
C GLU A 38 -2.83 10.12 -16.59
N VAL A 39 -1.98 10.30 -15.58
CA VAL A 39 -2.44 10.53 -14.22
C VAL A 39 -2.88 11.98 -14.09
N VAL A 40 -4.15 12.20 -13.71
CA VAL A 40 -4.61 13.54 -13.32
C VAL A 40 -4.22 13.76 -11.88
N HIS A 41 -3.55 14.89 -11.62
CA HIS A 41 -3.12 15.32 -10.30
C HIS A 41 -3.74 16.67 -9.96
N LEU A 42 -4.34 16.78 -8.77
CA LEU A 42 -4.85 18.00 -8.18
C LEU A 42 -4.14 18.23 -6.84
N GLY A 43 -3.46 19.34 -6.68
CA GLY A 43 -2.79 19.72 -5.44
C GLY A 43 -3.62 20.70 -4.62
N PHE A 44 -3.62 20.53 -3.31
CA PHE A 44 -4.28 21.40 -2.32
C PHE A 44 -3.24 21.83 -1.27
N PRO A 45 -2.31 22.75 -1.62
CA PRO A 45 -1.18 23.10 -0.75
C PRO A 45 -1.62 23.68 0.60
N GLU A 46 -2.71 24.45 0.63
CA GLU A 46 -3.25 25.04 1.86
C GLU A 46 -3.79 24.00 2.86
N ALA A 47 -4.18 22.84 2.34
CA ALA A 47 -4.69 21.72 3.13
C ALA A 47 -3.68 20.57 3.28
N ASN A 48 -2.42 20.79 2.83
CA ASN A 48 -1.38 19.76 2.78
C ASN A 48 -1.91 18.46 2.18
N GLY A 49 -2.52 18.55 0.99
CA GLY A 49 -3.21 17.43 0.37
C GLY A 49 -3.08 17.36 -1.14
N ASP A 50 -3.41 16.20 -1.68
CA ASP A 50 -3.48 15.94 -3.10
C ASP A 50 -4.59 14.95 -3.46
N CYS A 51 -4.92 14.90 -4.76
CA CYS A 51 -5.82 13.90 -5.34
C CYS A 51 -5.24 13.40 -6.66
N HIS A 52 -5.28 12.08 -6.84
CA HIS A 52 -4.85 11.43 -8.08
C HIS A 52 -6.00 10.63 -8.69
N ILE A 53 -6.28 10.87 -9.97
CA ILE A 53 -7.22 10.07 -10.76
C ILE A 53 -6.40 9.21 -11.72
N LYS A 54 -6.59 7.91 -11.65
CA LYS A 54 -5.89 6.93 -12.48
C LYS A 54 -6.89 5.98 -13.11
N SER A 55 -6.69 5.63 -14.38
CA SER A 55 -7.51 4.65 -15.06
C SER A 55 -6.65 3.62 -15.77
N GLY A 56 -7.19 2.42 -15.94
CA GLY A 56 -6.49 1.36 -16.66
C GLY A 56 -7.38 0.19 -17.03
N HIS A 57 -6.94 -0.51 -18.07
CA HIS A 57 -7.53 -1.73 -18.58
C HIS A 57 -6.43 -2.75 -18.87
N ILE A 58 -6.62 -3.97 -18.42
CA ILE A 58 -5.76 -5.09 -18.79
C ILE A 58 -6.40 -5.79 -19.98
N ALA A 59 -5.67 -5.97 -21.06
CA ALA A 59 -6.19 -6.60 -22.29
C ALA A 59 -6.80 -7.97 -21.99
N GLY A 60 -8.00 -8.20 -22.53
CA GLY A 60 -8.76 -9.44 -22.34
C GLY A 60 -9.59 -9.51 -21.06
N THR A 61 -9.53 -8.50 -20.18
CA THR A 61 -10.42 -8.44 -19.00
C THR A 61 -11.77 -7.79 -19.36
N ALA A 62 -12.83 -8.21 -18.67
CA ALA A 62 -14.19 -7.74 -18.93
C ALA A 62 -14.45 -6.30 -18.47
N SER A 63 -13.56 -5.73 -17.66
CA SER A 63 -13.77 -4.41 -17.07
C SER A 63 -12.50 -3.54 -17.12
N TYR A 64 -12.70 -2.23 -17.26
CA TYR A 64 -11.68 -1.23 -16.93
C TYR A 64 -12.02 -0.52 -15.62
N VAL A 65 -11.04 0.10 -14.98
CA VAL A 65 -11.18 0.73 -13.67
C VAL A 65 -10.73 2.17 -13.71
N ILE A 66 -11.50 3.04 -13.04
CA ILE A 66 -11.11 4.40 -12.70
C ILE A 66 -10.99 4.49 -11.19
N LYS A 67 -9.83 4.90 -10.71
CA LYS A 67 -9.55 5.10 -9.30
C LYS A 67 -9.35 6.58 -9.00
N ILE A 68 -10.04 7.07 -7.99
CA ILE A 68 -9.81 8.38 -7.37
C ILE A 68 -9.23 8.12 -5.99
N ALA A 69 -8.05 8.66 -5.71
CA ALA A 69 -7.40 8.51 -4.41
C ALA A 69 -6.84 9.86 -3.99
N SER A 70 -7.09 10.25 -2.75
CA SER A 70 -6.62 11.49 -2.16
C SER A 70 -5.82 11.23 -0.89
N GLY A 71 -4.81 12.07 -0.66
CA GLY A 71 -4.03 12.14 0.55
C GLY A 71 -4.15 13.53 1.15
N PHE A 72 -4.51 13.63 2.44
CA PHE A 72 -4.52 14.88 3.21
C PHE A 72 -3.73 14.63 4.49
N TYR A 73 -2.49 15.07 4.49
CA TYR A 73 -1.47 14.61 5.45
C TYR A 73 -1.65 15.20 6.85
N ASP A 74 -2.42 16.29 6.98
CA ASP A 74 -2.76 16.91 8.28
C ASP A 74 -4.05 16.36 8.90
N ASN A 75 -4.77 15.50 8.21
CA ASN A 75 -6.02 14.90 8.69
C ASN A 75 -5.87 14.13 10.01
N PRO A 76 -4.79 13.37 10.27
CA PRO A 76 -4.63 12.67 11.54
C PRO A 76 -4.68 13.58 12.77
N SER A 77 -4.17 14.82 12.67
CA SER A 77 -4.27 15.81 13.76
C SER A 77 -5.71 16.26 14.04
N LYS A 78 -6.64 16.03 13.09
CA LYS A 78 -8.06 16.33 13.16
C LYS A 78 -8.94 15.10 13.46
N GLY A 79 -8.31 13.95 13.75
CA GLY A 79 -9.00 12.68 13.96
C GLY A 79 -9.58 12.05 12.68
N LEU A 80 -9.11 12.47 11.50
CA LEU A 80 -9.54 11.96 10.21
C LEU A 80 -8.44 11.09 9.58
N ALA A 81 -8.83 10.18 8.67
CA ALA A 81 -7.87 9.40 7.91
C ALA A 81 -7.08 10.29 6.94
N SER A 82 -5.78 10.03 6.80
CA SER A 82 -4.92 10.72 5.82
C SER A 82 -5.20 10.29 4.38
N SER A 83 -5.67 9.07 4.16
CA SER A 83 -6.02 8.53 2.85
C SER A 83 -7.53 8.43 2.71
N ASN A 84 -8.04 8.70 1.50
CA ASN A 84 -9.41 8.43 1.11
C ASN A 84 -9.47 8.07 -0.37
N GLY A 85 -10.58 7.49 -0.84
CA GLY A 85 -10.71 7.15 -2.24
C GLY A 85 -11.96 6.35 -2.57
N ILE A 86 -12.11 6.16 -3.88
CA ILE A 86 -13.20 5.37 -4.48
C ILE A 86 -12.68 4.72 -5.76
N MET A 87 -13.19 3.55 -6.10
CA MET A 87 -12.94 2.91 -7.39
C MET A 87 -14.25 2.65 -8.12
N LEU A 88 -14.24 2.89 -9.42
CA LEU A 88 -15.35 2.64 -10.34
C LEU A 88 -14.89 1.60 -11.36
N ALA A 89 -15.67 0.54 -11.52
CA ALA A 89 -15.46 -0.46 -12.56
C ALA A 89 -16.54 -0.33 -13.64
N PHE A 90 -16.12 -0.41 -14.89
CA PHE A 90 -16.98 -0.29 -16.06
C PHE A 90 -16.77 -1.49 -16.98
N SER A 91 -17.83 -1.89 -17.68
CA SER A 91 -17.75 -2.90 -18.74
C SER A 91 -16.83 -2.42 -19.87
N ALA A 92 -15.85 -3.21 -20.23
CA ALA A 92 -14.98 -2.91 -21.37
C ALA A 92 -15.68 -3.10 -22.73
N ALA A 93 -16.86 -3.76 -22.74
CA ALA A 93 -17.64 -3.99 -23.95
C ALA A 93 -18.71 -2.93 -24.18
N THR A 94 -19.35 -2.41 -23.10
CA THR A 94 -20.54 -1.53 -23.23
C THR A 94 -20.35 -0.15 -22.61
N GLY A 95 -19.30 0.04 -21.78
CA GLY A 95 -19.08 1.28 -21.02
C GLY A 95 -20.02 1.46 -19.81
N GLU A 96 -20.91 0.50 -19.53
CA GLU A 96 -21.83 0.58 -18.40
C GLU A 96 -21.06 0.44 -17.06
N THR A 97 -21.52 1.14 -16.02
CA THR A 97 -20.97 1.00 -14.68
C THR A 97 -21.30 -0.38 -14.10
N VAL A 98 -20.29 -1.17 -13.79
CA VAL A 98 -20.40 -2.52 -13.22
C VAL A 98 -20.38 -2.48 -11.72
N ALA A 99 -19.46 -1.69 -11.14
CA ALA A 99 -19.30 -1.60 -9.68
C ALA A 99 -18.85 -0.22 -9.22
N ILE A 100 -19.28 0.15 -8.02
CA ILE A 100 -18.80 1.26 -7.22
C ILE A 100 -18.21 0.68 -5.94
N LEU A 101 -16.91 0.94 -5.68
CA LEU A 101 -16.21 0.48 -4.50
C LEU A 101 -15.87 1.69 -3.63
N ARG A 102 -16.66 1.91 -2.58
CA ARG A 102 -16.47 2.99 -1.60
C ARG A 102 -15.52 2.49 -0.50
N ASP A 103 -14.25 2.31 -0.88
CA ASP A 103 -13.22 1.67 -0.07
C ASP A 103 -12.52 2.62 0.90
N GLU A 104 -12.80 3.92 0.84
CA GLU A 104 -12.16 4.95 1.67
C GLU A 104 -10.61 4.90 1.55
N GLY A 105 -10.09 4.55 0.37
CA GLY A 105 -8.66 4.43 0.10
C GLY A 105 -8.01 3.11 0.53
N TRP A 106 -8.74 2.21 1.22
CA TRP A 106 -8.18 0.98 1.76
C TRP A 106 -7.60 0.04 0.67
N LEU A 107 -8.27 -0.12 -0.46
CA LEU A 107 -7.75 -0.92 -1.58
C LEU A 107 -6.49 -0.29 -2.18
N THR A 108 -6.41 1.05 -2.22
CA THR A 108 -5.21 1.76 -2.66
C THR A 108 -4.04 1.47 -1.73
N ASP A 109 -4.26 1.50 -0.42
CA ASP A 109 -3.24 1.22 0.57
C ASP A 109 -2.81 -0.26 0.53
N MET A 110 -3.77 -1.17 0.47
CA MET A 110 -3.51 -2.62 0.43
C MET A 110 -2.74 -3.02 -0.84
N ARG A 111 -3.17 -2.58 -2.04
CA ARG A 111 -2.44 -2.90 -3.27
C ARG A 111 -1.02 -2.32 -3.29
N THR A 112 -0.80 -1.19 -2.61
CA THR A 112 0.53 -0.58 -2.46
C THR A 112 1.42 -1.43 -1.57
N ALA A 113 0.89 -1.86 -0.44
CA ALA A 113 1.58 -2.73 0.49
C ALA A 113 1.94 -4.10 -0.13
N ILE A 114 0.99 -4.73 -0.81
CA ILE A 114 1.25 -6.00 -1.52
C ILE A 114 2.30 -5.79 -2.63
N GLY A 115 2.23 -4.67 -3.37
CA GLY A 115 3.22 -4.35 -4.41
C GLY A 115 4.64 -4.22 -3.84
N GLY A 116 4.79 -3.53 -2.70
CA GLY A 116 6.05 -3.44 -1.97
C GLY A 116 6.57 -4.81 -1.49
N ALA A 117 5.68 -5.63 -0.93
CA ALA A 117 6.02 -6.97 -0.48
C ALA A 117 6.44 -7.89 -1.64
N LEU A 118 5.75 -7.84 -2.79
CA LEU A 118 6.11 -8.58 -4.00
C LEU A 118 7.49 -8.15 -4.55
N ALA A 119 7.76 -6.86 -4.61
CA ALA A 119 9.05 -6.33 -5.04
C ALA A 119 10.16 -6.78 -4.09
N THR A 120 9.94 -6.70 -2.78
CA THR A 120 10.88 -7.16 -1.77
C THR A 120 11.16 -8.66 -1.91
N ARG A 121 10.13 -9.49 -2.05
CA ARG A 121 10.29 -10.95 -2.25
C ARG A 121 11.10 -11.27 -3.50
N ALA A 122 10.91 -10.51 -4.57
CA ALA A 122 11.60 -10.73 -5.83
C ALA A 122 13.06 -10.28 -5.83
N LEU A 123 13.41 -9.23 -5.06
CA LEU A 123 14.70 -8.56 -5.13
C LEU A 123 15.62 -8.83 -3.92
N ALA A 124 15.06 -9.15 -2.77
CA ALA A 124 15.84 -9.42 -1.58
C ALA A 124 16.62 -10.74 -1.69
N CYS A 125 17.83 -10.75 -1.13
CA CYS A 125 18.63 -11.97 -1.00
C CYS A 125 17.85 -13.08 -0.31
N GLY A 126 18.06 -14.35 -0.71
CA GLY A 126 17.26 -15.48 -0.23
C GLY A 126 17.29 -15.71 1.29
N HIS A 127 18.34 -15.25 1.96
CA HIS A 127 18.52 -15.36 3.42
C HIS A 127 18.13 -14.08 4.19
N ALA A 128 17.75 -13.00 3.49
CA ALA A 128 17.45 -11.73 4.13
C ALA A 128 16.24 -11.84 5.05
N SER A 129 16.44 -11.44 6.32
CA SER A 129 15.42 -11.52 7.39
C SER A 129 15.33 -10.26 8.25
N LYS A 130 16.34 -9.36 8.20
CA LYS A 130 16.38 -8.12 8.98
C LYS A 130 15.79 -6.96 8.16
N VAL A 131 14.61 -6.52 8.54
CA VAL A 131 13.86 -5.48 7.82
C VAL A 131 13.87 -4.18 8.61
N LEU A 132 14.35 -3.10 7.99
CA LEU A 132 14.22 -1.75 8.52
C LEU A 132 13.08 -1.03 7.78
N VAL A 133 12.10 -0.54 8.52
CA VAL A 133 10.99 0.26 8.01
C VAL A 133 11.21 1.72 8.39
N LEU A 134 11.35 2.60 7.39
CA LEU A 134 11.46 4.04 7.54
C LEU A 134 10.10 4.69 7.34
N GLY A 135 9.51 5.21 8.42
CA GLY A 135 8.16 5.73 8.49
C GLY A 135 7.33 4.96 9.51
N ALA A 136 6.27 5.60 10.03
CA ALA A 136 5.37 5.02 11.03
C ALA A 136 3.88 5.20 10.65
N GLY A 137 3.60 5.49 9.38
CA GLY A 137 2.24 5.67 8.86
C GLY A 137 1.58 4.38 8.39
N ILE A 138 0.45 4.52 7.70
CA ILE A 138 -0.36 3.40 7.22
C ILE A 138 0.45 2.45 6.31
N GLN A 139 1.30 2.97 5.42
CA GLN A 139 2.12 2.13 4.55
C GLN A 139 3.21 1.37 5.30
N ALA A 140 3.79 1.94 6.37
CA ALA A 140 4.74 1.23 7.22
C ALA A 140 4.09 -0.02 7.84
N LYS A 141 2.87 0.15 8.39
CA LYS A 141 2.09 -0.94 8.98
C LYS A 141 1.75 -2.01 7.94
N MET A 142 1.09 -1.61 6.87
CA MET A 142 0.56 -2.55 5.88
C MET A 142 1.66 -3.27 5.11
N GLN A 143 2.77 -2.61 4.78
CA GLN A 143 3.89 -3.27 4.10
C GLN A 143 4.60 -4.28 5.00
N ALA A 144 4.80 -3.97 6.28
CA ALA A 144 5.37 -4.93 7.23
C ALA A 144 4.47 -6.17 7.38
N GLN A 145 3.16 -5.99 7.52
CA GLN A 145 2.17 -7.08 7.58
C GLN A 145 2.18 -7.93 6.31
N CYS A 146 2.03 -7.29 5.14
CA CYS A 146 2.02 -7.99 3.86
C CYS A 146 3.32 -8.75 3.60
N LEU A 147 4.46 -8.18 4.01
CA LEU A 147 5.75 -8.84 3.83
C LEU A 147 5.88 -10.07 4.73
N ALA A 148 5.48 -9.97 6.01
CA ALA A 148 5.49 -11.10 6.92
C ALA A 148 4.55 -12.23 6.46
N GLU A 149 3.35 -11.88 5.97
CA GLU A 149 2.38 -12.84 5.45
C GLU A 149 2.83 -13.49 4.12
N LEU A 150 3.56 -12.72 3.26
CA LEU A 150 4.05 -13.21 1.97
C LEU A 150 5.30 -14.07 2.07
N MET A 151 6.08 -13.94 3.15
CA MET A 151 7.37 -14.61 3.35
C MET A 151 7.46 -15.26 4.75
N PRO A 152 6.49 -16.10 5.14
CA PRO A 152 6.42 -16.66 6.50
C PRO A 152 7.62 -17.56 6.82
N GLU A 153 8.24 -18.16 5.80
CA GLU A 153 9.40 -19.03 5.93
C GLU A 153 10.68 -18.30 6.36
N ARG A 154 10.74 -16.98 6.25
CA ARG A 154 11.97 -16.21 6.53
C ARG A 154 12.10 -15.73 7.98
N SER A 155 11.08 -15.92 8.82
CA SER A 155 11.09 -15.46 10.22
C SER A 155 11.57 -14.01 10.35
N LEU A 156 10.95 -13.10 9.60
CA LEU A 156 11.38 -11.70 9.49
C LEU A 156 11.38 -11.00 10.85
N SER A 157 12.45 -10.25 11.12
CA SER A 157 12.57 -9.34 12.26
C SER A 157 12.56 -7.89 11.77
N PHE A 158 11.68 -7.09 12.34
CA PHE A 158 11.47 -5.71 11.91
C PHE A 158 12.06 -4.72 12.89
N ARG A 159 12.67 -3.66 12.35
CA ARG A 159 12.98 -2.41 13.03
C ARG A 159 12.17 -1.30 12.40
N ILE A 160 11.54 -0.46 13.19
CA ILE A 160 10.79 0.68 12.68
C ILE A 160 11.42 1.98 13.18
N TRP A 161 11.65 2.91 12.27
CA TRP A 161 12.15 4.24 12.56
C TRP A 161 11.20 5.30 12.03
N GLY A 162 10.96 6.33 12.82
CA GLY A 162 10.19 7.50 12.43
C GLY A 162 10.70 8.75 13.15
N ARG A 163 10.58 9.93 12.53
CA ARG A 163 10.90 11.23 13.15
C ARG A 163 10.11 11.46 14.45
N ASP A 164 8.87 11.01 14.46
CA ASP A 164 8.03 10.94 15.65
C ASP A 164 8.20 9.55 16.28
N THR A 165 8.96 9.51 17.37
CA THR A 165 9.25 8.28 18.12
C THR A 165 7.98 7.71 18.76
N ALA A 166 7.03 8.55 19.18
CA ALA A 166 5.79 8.10 19.79
C ALA A 166 4.90 7.39 18.74
N ALA A 167 4.82 7.94 17.52
CA ALA A 167 4.14 7.28 16.41
C ALA A 167 4.82 5.96 16.02
N ALA A 168 6.15 5.91 15.98
CA ALA A 168 6.89 4.68 15.72
C ALA A 168 6.63 3.61 16.78
N GLN A 169 6.60 4.01 18.08
CA GLN A 169 6.29 3.10 19.19
C GLN A 169 4.86 2.59 19.13
N SER A 170 3.89 3.46 18.82
CA SER A 170 2.50 3.06 18.66
C SER A 170 2.34 2.03 17.54
N THR A 171 2.98 2.26 16.39
CA THR A 171 2.97 1.33 15.26
C THR A 171 3.66 0.01 15.59
N ALA A 172 4.80 0.04 16.28
CA ALA A 172 5.48 -1.18 16.72
C ALA A 172 4.61 -2.02 17.66
N ASN A 173 3.96 -1.38 18.64
CA ASN A 173 3.06 -2.06 19.58
C ASN A 173 1.87 -2.72 18.84
N GLU A 174 1.25 -2.01 17.90
CA GLU A 174 0.14 -2.53 17.11
C GLU A 174 0.56 -3.76 16.30
N LEU A 175 1.69 -3.70 15.61
CA LEU A 175 2.20 -4.81 14.81
C LEU A 175 2.68 -5.98 15.68
N SER A 176 3.29 -5.71 16.83
CA SER A 176 3.67 -6.74 17.81
C SER A 176 2.45 -7.49 18.34
N ASN A 177 1.35 -6.79 18.65
CA ASN A 177 0.08 -7.39 19.08
C ASN A 177 -0.54 -8.28 17.98
N GLN A 178 -0.16 -8.09 16.72
CA GLN A 178 -0.55 -8.92 15.59
C GLN A 178 0.43 -10.06 15.30
N GLY A 179 1.43 -10.25 16.15
CA GLY A 179 2.38 -11.35 16.08
C GLY A 179 3.67 -11.07 15.30
N LEU A 180 3.94 -9.83 14.87
CA LEU A 180 5.20 -9.49 14.23
C LEU A 180 6.32 -9.32 15.26
N THR A 181 7.51 -9.84 14.95
CA THR A 181 8.72 -9.53 15.71
C THR A 181 9.23 -8.16 15.28
N ILE A 182 8.90 -7.12 16.04
CA ILE A 182 9.19 -5.72 15.70
C ILE A 182 9.63 -4.91 16.92
N GLU A 183 10.64 -4.05 16.75
CA GLU A 183 11.13 -3.10 17.75
C GLU A 183 11.39 -1.73 17.13
N VAL A 184 11.36 -0.68 17.97
CA VAL A 184 11.69 0.68 17.53
C VAL A 184 13.20 0.85 17.39
N ALA A 185 13.62 1.40 16.29
CA ALA A 185 15.02 1.75 16.03
C ALA A 185 15.40 3.05 16.75
N SER A 186 16.45 3.02 17.55
CA SER A 186 16.91 4.18 18.33
C SER A 186 17.98 5.02 17.60
N LYS A 187 18.78 4.40 16.71
CA LYS A 187 19.87 5.04 15.96
C LYS A 187 19.79 4.59 14.50
N LEU A 188 19.34 5.51 13.64
CA LEU A 188 19.08 5.20 12.22
C LEU A 188 20.31 4.64 11.50
N GLU A 189 21.47 5.29 11.66
CA GLU A 189 22.70 4.90 10.96
C GLU A 189 23.14 3.46 11.31
N LYS A 190 22.98 3.07 12.59
CA LYS A 190 23.28 1.72 13.03
C LYS A 190 22.34 0.70 12.40
N GLU A 191 21.05 1.01 12.39
CA GLU A 191 20.04 0.09 11.83
C GLU A 191 20.17 -0.06 10.31
N VAL A 192 20.47 1.03 9.60
CA VAL A 192 20.77 0.98 8.16
C VAL A 192 21.97 0.06 7.88
N GLY A 193 23.01 0.12 8.73
CA GLY A 193 24.23 -0.69 8.56
C GLY A 193 24.03 -2.20 8.78
N VAL A 194 22.93 -2.61 9.45
CA VAL A 194 22.63 -4.04 9.74
C VAL A 194 21.40 -4.55 9.03
N ALA A 195 20.60 -3.67 8.41
CA ALA A 195 19.43 -4.05 7.67
C ALA A 195 19.80 -4.80 6.38
N GLU A 196 19.05 -5.82 6.08
CA GLU A 196 19.16 -6.60 4.83
C GLU A 196 18.08 -6.21 3.83
N ILE A 197 16.99 -5.61 4.34
CA ILE A 197 15.88 -5.04 3.58
C ILE A 197 15.54 -3.69 4.19
N ILE A 198 15.41 -2.65 3.36
CA ILE A 198 14.96 -1.32 3.80
C ILE A 198 13.68 -0.95 3.04
N LEU A 199 12.60 -0.71 3.79
CA LEU A 199 11.32 -0.22 3.26
C LEU A 199 11.18 1.26 3.61
N THR A 200 11.16 2.12 2.60
CA THR A 200 10.95 3.56 2.79
C THR A 200 9.48 3.91 2.54
N THR A 201 8.80 4.43 3.55
CA THR A 201 7.36 4.72 3.55
C THR A 201 7.07 6.14 4.06
N THR A 202 8.02 7.05 3.90
CA THR A 202 7.90 8.45 4.33
C THR A 202 7.37 9.33 3.19
N PRO A 203 6.63 10.41 3.49
CA PRO A 203 6.25 11.43 2.52
C PRO A 203 7.37 12.46 2.28
N ALA A 204 8.64 12.11 2.56
CA ALA A 204 9.77 13.03 2.42
C ALA A 204 9.93 13.47 0.95
N THR A 205 10.09 14.78 0.75
CA THR A 205 10.33 15.41 -0.56
C THR A 205 11.82 15.65 -0.82
N THR A 206 12.64 15.46 0.21
CA THR A 206 14.12 15.53 0.15
C THR A 206 14.70 14.30 0.83
N PRO A 207 15.88 13.83 0.39
CA PRO A 207 16.57 12.70 1.01
C PRO A 207 16.91 12.95 2.48
#